data_bde0d3ffaf91492f8624143589e77820
#
_entry.id   bde0d3ffaf91492f8624143589e77820
#
_cell.length_a   1.000
_cell.length_b   1.000
_cell.length_c   1.000
_cell.angle_alpha   90.00
_cell.angle_beta   90.00
_cell.angle_gamma   90.00
#
_symmetry.space_group_name_H-M   'P 1'
#
loop_
_entity.id
_entity.type
_entity.pdbx_description
1 polymer ?
#
loop_
_entity_poly.entity_id
_entity_poly.type
_entity_poly.pdbx_seq_one_letter_code
_entity_poly.pdbx_strand_id
1 'polypeptide(L)'
;GNARVYGNAQVYGDARVYGNAQVYGDAWVYGNARVYGNARVYGNARVYESWHFLVVGPIGSEGATATLFRTKDGKHRLNVGCWDGRLGTLMAEVKRRRRSWPGDEAQHELWVAQYRALKALGKATVARWKEPTDA
;
A
#
# COMPACT_ATOMS: atom_id res chain seq x y z
N GLY A 1 -7.72 6.04 17.38
CA GLY A 1 -6.59 5.27 16.92
C GLY A 1 -5.25 5.86 17.33
N ASN A 2 -4.20 5.19 16.95
CA ASN A 2 -2.84 5.54 17.31
C ASN A 2 -2.01 5.94 16.08
N ALA A 3 -2.58 6.76 15.20
CA ALA A 3 -1.86 7.26 14.03
C ALA A 3 -0.55 7.94 14.45
N ARG A 4 0.50 7.69 13.67
CA ARG A 4 1.84 8.24 13.96
C ARG A 4 2.44 8.88 12.72
N VAL A 5 3.01 10.05 12.92
CA VAL A 5 3.80 10.75 11.89
C VAL A 5 5.16 11.03 12.54
N TYR A 6 6.21 10.48 11.94
CA TYR A 6 7.55 10.58 12.57
C TYR A 6 8.66 10.55 11.52
N GLY A 7 9.90 10.59 11.97
CA GLY A 7 11.04 10.74 11.07
C GLY A 7 11.03 12.14 10.45
N ASN A 8 11.28 12.21 9.17
CA ASN A 8 11.25 13.45 8.40
C ASN A 8 9.95 13.61 7.61
N ALA A 9 8.93 12.85 7.96
CA ALA A 9 7.65 12.89 7.26
C ALA A 9 6.95 14.25 7.47
N GLN A 10 6.22 14.67 6.45
CA GLN A 10 5.46 15.91 6.47
C GLN A 10 4.01 15.64 6.13
N VAL A 11 3.11 16.18 6.93
CA VAL A 11 1.67 16.13 6.70
C VAL A 11 1.18 17.58 6.75
N TYR A 12 0.62 18.07 5.64
CA TYR A 12 0.23 19.47 5.56
C TYR A 12 -0.95 19.69 4.61
N GLY A 13 -1.34 20.94 4.45
CA GLY A 13 -2.54 21.25 3.69
C GLY A 13 -3.76 20.74 4.43
N ASP A 14 -4.72 20.18 3.70
CA ASP A 14 -5.94 19.61 4.25
C ASP A 14 -5.83 18.09 4.47
N ALA A 15 -4.62 17.56 4.44
CA ALA A 15 -4.40 16.14 4.61
C ALA A 15 -4.72 15.64 6.01
N ARG A 16 -5.16 14.39 6.10
CA ARG A 16 -5.50 13.74 7.37
C ARG A 16 -4.84 12.37 7.46
N VAL A 17 -4.29 12.09 8.62
CA VAL A 17 -3.73 10.77 8.95
C VAL A 17 -4.43 10.31 10.23
N TYR A 18 -5.12 9.17 10.16
CA TYR A 18 -5.93 8.72 11.29
C TYR A 18 -5.99 7.18 11.34
N GLY A 19 -6.80 6.65 12.23
CA GLY A 19 -6.81 5.22 12.51
C GLY A 19 -5.49 4.81 13.16
N ASN A 20 -4.91 3.74 12.68
CA ASN A 20 -3.61 3.25 13.13
C ASN A 20 -2.53 3.46 12.07
N ALA A 21 -2.76 4.40 11.15
CA ALA A 21 -1.83 4.66 10.05
C ALA A 21 -0.51 5.20 10.55
N GLN A 22 0.56 4.88 9.83
CA GLN A 22 1.90 5.38 10.10
C GLN A 22 2.46 6.06 8.86
N VAL A 23 3.00 7.25 9.05
CA VAL A 23 3.66 8.02 7.99
C VAL A 23 5.05 8.37 8.51
N TYR A 24 6.08 7.94 7.80
CA TYR A 24 7.46 8.09 8.30
C TYR A 24 8.48 8.15 7.16
N GLY A 25 9.75 8.13 7.52
CA GLY A 25 10.82 8.32 6.54
C GLY A 25 10.75 9.74 5.98
N ASP A 26 10.86 9.87 4.68
CA ASP A 26 10.78 11.15 3.97
C ASP A 26 9.42 11.33 3.28
N ALA A 27 8.40 10.65 3.75
CA ALA A 27 7.07 10.69 3.13
C ALA A 27 6.41 12.05 3.28
N TRP A 28 5.69 12.47 2.25
CA TRP A 28 4.87 13.68 2.26
C TRP A 28 3.41 13.29 1.98
N VAL A 29 2.54 13.73 2.87
CA VAL A 29 1.09 13.58 2.73
C VAL A 29 0.50 14.99 2.81
N TYR A 30 -0.11 15.43 1.73
CA TYR A 30 -0.55 16.82 1.63
C TYR A 30 -1.79 16.96 0.74
N GLY A 31 -2.13 18.18 0.39
CA GLY A 31 -3.32 18.42 -0.42
C GLY A 31 -4.57 17.92 0.31
N ASN A 32 -5.37 17.12 -0.36
CA ASN A 32 -6.60 16.56 0.20
C ASN A 32 -6.49 15.09 0.55
N ALA A 33 -5.27 14.58 0.70
CA ALA A 33 -5.05 13.16 0.95
C ALA A 33 -5.56 12.73 2.32
N ARG A 34 -6.03 11.49 2.38
CA ARG A 34 -6.44 10.84 3.63
C ARG A 34 -5.76 9.49 3.72
N VAL A 35 -5.03 9.28 4.81
CA VAL A 35 -4.31 8.04 5.08
C VAL A 35 -4.86 7.45 6.37
N TYR A 36 -5.33 6.22 6.32
CA TYR A 36 -6.12 5.64 7.41
C TYR A 36 -5.91 4.12 7.52
N GLY A 37 -6.68 3.52 8.40
CA GLY A 37 -6.60 2.08 8.65
C GLY A 37 -5.24 1.73 9.24
N ASN A 38 -4.71 0.60 8.83
CA ASN A 38 -3.39 0.13 9.25
C ASN A 38 -2.32 0.42 8.19
N ALA A 39 -2.52 1.48 7.40
CA ALA A 39 -1.63 1.85 6.32
C ALA A 39 -0.25 2.24 6.81
N ARG A 40 0.75 1.96 5.98
CA ARG A 40 2.13 2.42 6.20
C ARG A 40 2.59 3.17 4.95
N VAL A 41 2.87 4.45 5.12
CA VAL A 41 3.33 5.33 4.04
C VAL A 41 4.69 5.86 4.45
N TYR A 42 5.71 5.58 3.66
CA TYR A 42 7.10 5.84 4.08
C TYR A 42 8.01 6.04 2.85
N GLY A 43 9.30 6.09 3.10
CA GLY A 43 10.28 6.28 2.05
C GLY A 43 10.07 7.61 1.34
N ASN A 44 10.08 7.57 0.02
CA ASN A 44 9.89 8.77 -0.80
C ASN A 44 8.45 8.95 -1.27
N ALA A 45 7.48 8.57 -0.44
CA ALA A 45 6.05 8.71 -0.77
C ALA A 45 5.66 10.17 -1.00
N ARG A 46 4.78 10.36 -1.98
CA ARG A 46 4.18 11.66 -2.30
C ARG A 46 2.70 11.44 -2.56
N VAL A 47 1.90 11.64 -1.53
CA VAL A 47 0.46 11.36 -1.53
C VAL A 47 -0.27 12.67 -1.30
N TYR A 48 -0.96 13.20 -2.30
CA TYR A 48 -1.68 14.46 -2.19
C TYR A 48 -3.13 14.38 -2.68
N GLU A 49 -3.54 13.19 -3.14
CA GLU A 49 -4.95 12.91 -3.45
C GLU A 49 -5.32 11.60 -2.77
N SER A 50 -6.61 11.42 -2.48
CA SER A 50 -7.06 10.21 -1.81
C SER A 50 -6.80 8.93 -2.61
N TRP A 51 -6.70 9.04 -3.94
CA TRP A 51 -6.41 7.89 -4.81
C TRP A 51 -4.92 7.66 -5.07
N HIS A 52 -4.03 8.42 -4.45
CA HIS A 52 -2.60 8.18 -4.50
C HIS A 52 -2.15 7.08 -3.54
N PHE A 53 -3.08 6.51 -2.83
CA PHE A 53 -2.82 5.45 -1.89
C PHE A 53 -3.99 4.49 -1.82
N LEU A 54 -3.69 3.23 -1.48
CA LEU A 54 -4.68 2.18 -1.31
C LEU A 54 -4.25 1.32 -0.15
N VAL A 55 -5.17 1.00 0.76
CA VAL A 55 -4.92 0.08 1.85
C VAL A 55 -5.95 -1.03 1.81
N VAL A 56 -5.48 -2.27 1.89
CA VAL A 56 -6.30 -3.47 1.80
C VAL A 56 -5.86 -4.45 2.88
N GLY A 57 -6.80 -5.02 3.57
CA GLY A 57 -6.54 -6.06 4.56
C GLY A 57 -7.79 -6.41 5.35
N PRO A 58 -7.73 -7.54 6.05
CA PRO A 58 -6.63 -8.51 6.08
C PRO A 58 -6.60 -9.42 4.84
N ILE A 59 -5.40 -9.80 4.40
CA ILE A 59 -5.22 -10.73 3.28
C ILE A 59 -4.10 -11.72 3.58
N GLY A 60 -4.14 -12.87 2.90
CA GLY A 60 -3.12 -13.89 3.01
C GLY A 60 -3.18 -14.69 4.30
N SER A 61 -2.21 -15.58 4.49
CA SER A 61 -2.19 -16.51 5.61
C SER A 61 -2.06 -15.84 6.98
N GLU A 62 -1.46 -14.66 7.01
CA GLU A 62 -1.19 -13.94 8.25
C GLU A 62 -2.14 -12.77 8.49
N GLY A 63 -3.14 -12.60 7.63
CA GLY A 63 -4.03 -11.45 7.75
C GLY A 63 -3.30 -10.12 7.60
N ALA A 64 -2.40 -10.03 6.63
CA ALA A 64 -1.55 -8.86 6.46
C ALA A 64 -2.34 -7.66 5.93
N THR A 65 -1.81 -6.47 6.20
CA THR A 65 -2.26 -5.24 5.56
C THR A 65 -1.34 -4.91 4.39
N ALA A 66 -1.94 -4.64 3.24
CA ALA A 66 -1.21 -4.16 2.07
C ALA A 66 -1.43 -2.66 1.92
N THR A 67 -0.36 -1.92 1.69
CA THR A 67 -0.42 -0.48 1.40
C THR A 67 0.30 -0.21 0.09
N LEU A 68 -0.40 0.42 -0.83
CA LEU A 68 0.14 0.87 -2.10
C LEU A 68 0.16 2.39 -2.08
N PHE A 69 1.26 3.02 -2.43
CA PHE A 69 1.33 4.47 -2.44
C PHE A 69 2.20 5.00 -3.57
N ARG A 70 1.88 6.23 -3.98
CA ARG A 70 2.64 6.94 -5.01
C ARG A 70 3.95 7.46 -4.43
N THR A 71 5.00 7.39 -5.23
CA THR A 71 6.33 7.87 -4.84
C THR A 71 6.72 9.13 -5.62
N LYS A 72 7.79 9.77 -5.16
CA LYS A 72 8.29 11.04 -5.70
C LYS A 72 8.55 10.99 -7.20
N ASP A 73 8.99 9.84 -7.72
CA ASP A 73 9.31 9.67 -9.13
C ASP A 73 8.10 9.31 -9.99
N GLY A 74 6.89 9.40 -9.44
CA GLY A 74 5.66 9.06 -10.16
C GLY A 74 5.41 7.58 -10.28
N LYS A 75 6.20 6.76 -9.60
CA LYS A 75 6.04 5.31 -9.54
C LYS A 75 5.27 4.93 -8.28
N HIS A 76 5.41 3.69 -7.85
CA HIS A 76 4.69 3.21 -6.68
C HIS A 76 5.57 2.30 -5.83
N ARG A 77 5.15 2.14 -4.59
CA ARG A 77 5.68 1.13 -3.68
C ARG A 77 4.51 0.37 -3.08
N LEU A 78 4.69 -0.92 -2.93
CA LEU A 78 3.72 -1.81 -2.29
C LEU A 78 4.36 -2.44 -1.06
N ASN A 79 3.73 -2.24 0.09
CA ASN A 79 4.09 -2.88 1.34
C ASN A 79 3.05 -3.93 1.68
N VAL A 80 3.48 -5.14 2.03
CA VAL A 80 2.60 -6.20 2.51
C VAL A 80 3.26 -6.85 3.72
N GLY A 81 2.79 -6.50 4.90
CA GLY A 81 3.44 -6.94 6.14
C GLY A 81 4.86 -6.42 6.21
N CYS A 82 5.84 -7.31 6.32
CA CYS A 82 7.25 -6.93 6.37
C CYS A 82 7.93 -6.87 5.00
N TRP A 83 7.21 -7.19 3.92
CA TRP A 83 7.75 -7.12 2.56
C TRP A 83 7.41 -5.79 1.91
N ASP A 84 8.33 -5.28 1.12
CA ASP A 84 8.01 -4.18 0.22
C ASP A 84 8.60 -4.44 -1.16
N GLY A 85 7.95 -3.87 -2.16
CA GLY A 85 8.35 -4.03 -3.54
C GLY A 85 7.38 -3.30 -4.46
N ARG A 86 7.04 -3.96 -5.56
CA ARG A 86 6.15 -3.41 -6.58
C ARG A 86 5.09 -4.42 -6.97
N LEU A 87 4.04 -3.92 -7.60
CA LEU A 87 2.97 -4.80 -8.10
C LEU A 87 3.51 -5.89 -9.04
N GLY A 88 4.50 -5.52 -9.86
CA GLY A 88 5.09 -6.47 -10.81
C GLY A 88 5.84 -7.63 -10.16
N THR A 89 6.32 -7.47 -8.93
CA THR A 89 7.06 -8.52 -8.22
C THR A 89 6.21 -9.22 -7.16
N LEU A 90 4.98 -8.77 -6.96
CA LEU A 90 4.11 -9.32 -5.91
C LEU A 90 3.89 -10.82 -6.05
N MET A 91 3.54 -11.30 -7.24
CA MET A 91 3.19 -12.71 -7.39
C MET A 91 4.40 -13.64 -7.25
N ALA A 92 5.61 -13.16 -7.54
CA ALA A 92 6.83 -13.92 -7.24
C ALA A 92 7.01 -14.08 -5.73
N GLU A 93 6.75 -13.02 -4.97
CA GLU A 93 6.79 -13.07 -3.50
C GLU A 93 5.72 -14.01 -2.95
N VAL A 94 4.52 -13.98 -3.51
CA VAL A 94 3.43 -14.88 -3.11
C VAL A 94 3.82 -16.33 -3.33
N LYS A 95 4.42 -16.64 -4.48
CA LYS A 95 4.90 -17.99 -4.77
C LYS A 95 5.94 -18.47 -3.75
N ARG A 96 6.84 -17.57 -3.37
CA ARG A 96 7.85 -17.86 -2.35
C ARG A 96 7.20 -18.13 -1.00
N ARG A 97 6.26 -17.28 -0.56
CA ARG A 97 5.56 -17.42 0.72
C ARG A 97 4.75 -18.71 0.82
N ARG A 98 4.14 -19.09 -0.31
CA ARG A 98 3.27 -20.28 -0.34
C ARG A 98 3.97 -21.53 0.17
N ARG A 99 5.28 -21.64 -0.03
CA ARG A 99 6.07 -22.79 0.44
C ARG A 99 6.00 -22.98 1.94
N SER A 100 5.77 -21.91 2.69
CA SER A 100 5.72 -21.93 4.16
C SER A 100 4.33 -21.77 4.71
N TRP A 101 3.31 -21.68 3.86
CA TRP A 101 1.94 -21.45 4.34
C TRP A 101 1.39 -22.70 5.03
N PRO A 102 0.70 -22.50 6.16
CA PRO A 102 -0.06 -23.57 6.80
C PRO A 102 -1.31 -23.88 5.99
N GLY A 103 -2.02 -24.92 6.40
CA GLY A 103 -3.30 -25.27 5.83
C GLY A 103 -3.18 -26.12 4.56
N ASP A 104 -4.32 -26.29 3.91
CA ASP A 104 -4.43 -27.16 2.76
C ASP A 104 -4.40 -26.38 1.44
N GLU A 105 -4.50 -27.13 0.34
CA GLU A 105 -4.45 -26.56 -0.99
C GLU A 105 -5.58 -25.56 -1.25
N ALA A 106 -6.77 -25.82 -0.73
CA ALA A 106 -7.90 -24.93 -0.92
C ALA A 106 -7.67 -23.58 -0.24
N GLN A 107 -7.08 -23.59 0.96
CA GLN A 107 -6.72 -22.37 1.66
C GLN A 107 -5.63 -21.61 0.90
N HIS A 108 -4.61 -22.32 0.37
CA HIS A 108 -3.56 -21.69 -0.42
C HIS A 108 -4.13 -21.01 -1.67
N GLU A 109 -5.06 -21.66 -2.35
CA GLU A 109 -5.69 -21.08 -3.54
C GLU A 109 -6.48 -19.81 -3.20
N LEU A 110 -7.15 -19.80 -2.04
CA LEU A 110 -7.87 -18.62 -1.58
C LEU A 110 -6.90 -17.44 -1.37
N TRP A 111 -5.79 -17.68 -0.69
CA TRP A 111 -4.82 -16.62 -0.42
C TRP A 111 -4.15 -16.12 -1.71
N VAL A 112 -3.83 -17.02 -2.63
CA VAL A 112 -3.31 -16.62 -3.95
C VAL A 112 -4.32 -15.74 -4.68
N ALA A 113 -5.60 -16.12 -4.65
CA ALA A 113 -6.66 -15.34 -5.28
C ALA A 113 -6.76 -13.93 -4.68
N GLN A 114 -6.61 -13.79 -3.36
CA GLN A 114 -6.60 -12.48 -2.72
C GLN A 114 -5.45 -11.61 -3.23
N TYR A 115 -4.25 -12.17 -3.35
CA TYR A 115 -3.11 -11.41 -3.85
C TYR A 115 -3.24 -11.05 -5.32
N ARG A 116 -3.84 -11.92 -6.13
CA ARG A 116 -4.13 -11.59 -7.54
C ARG A 116 -5.12 -10.44 -7.65
N ALA A 117 -6.14 -10.46 -6.81
CA ALA A 117 -7.13 -9.37 -6.75
C ALA A 117 -6.46 -8.06 -6.32
N LEU A 118 -5.58 -8.11 -5.32
CA LEU A 118 -4.81 -6.96 -4.90
C LEU A 118 -3.98 -6.39 -6.05
N LYS A 119 -3.31 -7.25 -6.80
CA LYS A 119 -2.50 -6.82 -7.95
C LYS A 119 -3.37 -6.11 -9.00
N ALA A 120 -4.53 -6.68 -9.32
CA ALA A 120 -5.43 -6.09 -10.30
C ALA A 120 -5.96 -4.74 -9.85
N LEU A 121 -6.40 -4.64 -8.59
CA LEU A 121 -6.88 -3.39 -8.02
C LEU A 121 -5.76 -2.35 -7.98
N GLY A 122 -4.57 -2.77 -7.60
CA GLY A 122 -3.40 -1.89 -7.55
C GLY A 122 -3.05 -1.33 -8.91
N LYS A 123 -3.08 -2.15 -9.95
CA LYS A 123 -2.81 -1.69 -11.33
C LYS A 123 -3.81 -0.63 -11.78
N ALA A 124 -5.08 -0.84 -11.48
CA ALA A 124 -6.13 0.13 -11.81
C ALA A 124 -5.91 1.44 -11.05
N THR A 125 -5.51 1.36 -9.80
CA THR A 125 -5.24 2.52 -8.96
C THR A 125 -4.04 3.31 -9.50
N VAL A 126 -2.94 2.64 -9.81
CA VAL A 126 -1.73 3.28 -10.36
C VAL A 126 -2.01 3.92 -11.72
N ALA A 127 -2.83 3.28 -12.54
CA ALA A 127 -3.19 3.83 -13.86
C ALA A 127 -3.85 5.20 -13.72
N ARG A 128 -4.64 5.40 -12.68
CA ARG A 128 -5.30 6.69 -12.41
C ARG A 128 -4.29 7.81 -12.14
N TRP A 129 -3.13 7.48 -11.60
CA TRP A 129 -2.10 8.49 -11.28
C TRP A 129 -1.50 9.13 -12.53
N LYS A 130 -1.73 8.54 -13.69
CA LYS A 130 -1.21 9.01 -14.98
C LYS A 130 -2.27 9.69 -15.82
N GLU A 131 -3.31 10.20 -15.20
CA GLU A 131 -4.42 10.83 -15.90
C GLU A 131 -3.94 12.08 -16.65
N PRO A 132 -4.51 12.34 -17.85
CA PRO A 132 -4.07 13.47 -18.68
C PRO A 132 -4.29 14.84 -18.06
N THR A 133 -5.04 14.94 -16.98
CA THR A 133 -5.22 16.20 -16.25
C THR A 133 -3.90 16.79 -15.78
N ASP A 134 -2.86 15.97 -15.76
CA ASP A 134 -1.52 16.41 -15.40
C ASP A 134 -0.76 17.03 -16.59
N ALA A 135 -1.37 17.02 -17.73
CA ALA A 135 -0.74 17.55 -18.94
C ALA A 135 -0.76 19.08 -18.96
#